data_379fb7cea2f555970a0cb24427d1f1a6
#
_entry.id   379fb7cea2f555970a0cb24427d1f1a6
#
_cell.length_a   1.000
_cell.length_b   1.000
_cell.length_c   1.000
_cell.angle_alpha   90.00
_cell.angle_beta   90.00
_cell.angle_gamma   90.00
#
_symmetry.space_group_name_H-M   'P 1'
#
loop_
_entity.id
_entity.type
_entity.pdbx_description
1 polymer ?
#
loop_
_entity_poly.entity_id
_entity_poly.type
_entity_poly.pdbx_seq_one_letter_code
_entity_poly.pdbx_strand_id
1 'polypeptide(L)'
;MKALLSTMLSISLLPACIGVAAQQVPTTPAQSATPAPPAQTGTPVASPADIPLPTQSTTAPSTEQAVPASAFVPPQVQPSAANVSPSTYVIGPDDSIAVTVWREPTLSGTVPVRPDGMISLALVGDIMAAGRTPTQLGVDITARLKKFLTDPTVNVTVLGVNSKRVFLVGEVMHIGPIPLQMSMNPLQAISAAGGPTPYAHQTKIYILRGEQGKQKKIPFNYKKALRDGDLQGVTLLPGDTIVIP
;
A
#
# COMPACT_ATOMS: atom_id res chain seq x y z
N MET A 1 43.02 -52.85 6.97
CA MET A 1 42.77 -54.09 6.17
C MET A 1 41.41 -53.95 5.49
N LYS A 2 41.44 -54.12 4.14
CA LYS A 2 40.31 -54.48 3.26
C LYS A 2 39.17 -53.43 3.14
N ALA A 3 38.68 -53.05 2.04
CA ALA A 3 39.07 -53.15 0.61
C ALA A 3 38.04 -52.28 -0.14
N LEU A 4 38.55 -51.59 -1.13
CA LEU A 4 37.90 -51.03 -2.30
C LEU A 4 36.72 -51.84 -2.87
N LEU A 5 35.61 -51.19 -3.25
CA LEU A 5 34.96 -51.58 -4.50
C LEU A 5 34.36 -50.35 -5.20
N SER A 6 35.04 -50.01 -6.27
CA SER A 6 34.68 -49.13 -7.37
C SER A 6 33.63 -49.84 -8.23
N THR A 7 32.54 -49.18 -8.57
CA THR A 7 31.71 -49.55 -9.72
C THR A 7 31.45 -48.34 -10.58
N MET A 8 32.21 -48.24 -11.62
CA MET A 8 31.90 -47.50 -12.85
C MET A 8 30.67 -48.10 -13.51
N LEU A 9 29.71 -47.29 -13.91
CA LEU A 9 28.76 -47.67 -14.92
C LEU A 9 28.54 -46.52 -15.91
N SER A 10 29.15 -46.75 -17.00
CA SER A 10 28.97 -46.40 -18.40
C SER A 10 27.86 -45.44 -18.80
N ILE A 11 28.37 -44.43 -19.46
CA ILE A 11 27.85 -43.61 -20.53
C ILE A 11 27.03 -44.42 -21.56
N SER A 12 25.80 -43.94 -21.81
CA SER A 12 25.11 -44.23 -23.06
C SER A 12 24.65 -42.92 -23.68
N LEU A 13 25.37 -42.55 -24.69
CA LEU A 13 25.17 -41.43 -25.61
C LEU A 13 24.22 -41.93 -26.71
N LEU A 14 23.04 -41.33 -26.86
CA LEU A 14 22.22 -41.46 -28.06
C LEU A 14 21.83 -40.07 -28.57
N PRO A 15 22.19 -39.74 -29.82
CA PRO A 15 21.66 -38.55 -30.48
C PRO A 15 20.41 -38.94 -31.25
N ALA A 16 19.32 -38.24 -31.02
CA ALA A 16 18.13 -38.30 -31.90
C ALA A 16 17.82 -36.89 -32.41
N CYS A 17 18.16 -36.70 -33.63
CA CYS A 17 17.53 -35.97 -34.74
C CYS A 17 16.30 -35.11 -34.44
N ILE A 18 16.47 -33.79 -34.64
CA ILE A 18 15.89 -32.97 -35.72
C ILE A 18 14.37 -33.13 -35.91
N GLY A 19 13.67 -32.13 -35.53
CA GLY A 19 12.31 -31.80 -35.93
C GLY A 19 12.09 -30.30 -35.79
N VAL A 20 12.57 -29.55 -36.79
CA VAL A 20 12.22 -28.14 -36.98
C VAL A 20 10.80 -28.12 -37.54
N ALA A 21 9.81 -27.87 -36.68
CA ALA A 21 8.47 -27.47 -37.09
C ALA A 21 8.42 -25.97 -37.02
N ALA A 22 8.51 -25.30 -38.13
CA ALA A 22 8.16 -23.92 -38.34
C ALA A 22 6.66 -23.75 -38.06
N GLN A 23 6.28 -23.21 -36.91
CA GLN A 23 4.95 -22.75 -36.66
C GLN A 23 4.81 -21.30 -37.12
N GLN A 24 3.99 -21.17 -38.16
CA GLN A 24 3.54 -19.93 -38.76
C GLN A 24 2.85 -19.06 -37.71
N VAL A 25 3.31 -17.83 -37.60
CA VAL A 25 2.66 -16.75 -36.89
C VAL A 25 1.37 -16.39 -37.65
N PRO A 26 0.18 -16.47 -37.08
CA PRO A 26 -0.99 -15.89 -37.73
C PRO A 26 -0.92 -14.37 -37.61
N THR A 27 -0.74 -13.74 -38.77
CA THR A 27 -0.97 -12.31 -38.99
C THR A 27 -2.45 -12.03 -38.73
N THR A 28 -2.72 -11.28 -37.67
CA THR A 28 -4.02 -10.70 -37.42
C THR A 28 -4.23 -9.50 -38.33
N PRO A 29 -5.32 -9.46 -39.10
CA PRO A 29 -5.63 -8.27 -39.89
C PRO A 29 -6.15 -7.13 -38.99
N ALA A 30 -5.61 -5.97 -39.22
CA ALA A 30 -6.13 -4.71 -38.72
C ALA A 30 -7.55 -4.46 -39.26
N GLN A 31 -8.48 -4.24 -38.38
CA GLN A 31 -9.77 -3.55 -38.55
C GLN A 31 -10.34 -3.41 -37.12
N SER A 32 -10.87 -2.32 -36.69
CA SER A 32 -11.79 -1.40 -37.34
C SER A 32 -11.86 -0.09 -36.59
N ALA A 33 -12.06 0.91 -37.33
CA ALA A 33 -12.51 2.24 -37.02
C ALA A 33 -13.45 2.36 -35.82
N THR A 34 -13.07 3.23 -34.91
CA THR A 34 -13.94 3.82 -33.89
C THR A 34 -14.99 4.70 -34.58
N PRO A 35 -16.29 4.50 -34.34
CA PRO A 35 -17.29 5.46 -34.79
C PRO A 35 -17.24 6.70 -33.89
N ALA A 36 -17.08 7.85 -34.50
CA ALA A 36 -17.22 9.17 -33.91
C ALA A 36 -18.65 9.37 -33.35
N PRO A 37 -18.82 10.05 -32.21
CA PRO A 37 -20.13 10.46 -31.73
C PRO A 37 -20.74 11.53 -32.63
N PRO A 38 -22.08 11.53 -32.83
CA PRO A 38 -22.75 12.50 -33.71
C PRO A 38 -22.67 13.90 -33.12
N ALA A 39 -22.35 14.84 -33.98
CA ALA A 39 -22.41 16.28 -33.75
C ALA A 39 -23.85 16.68 -33.39
N GLN A 40 -24.04 17.18 -32.18
CA GLN A 40 -25.28 17.85 -31.81
C GLN A 40 -25.23 19.28 -32.33
N THR A 41 -26.06 19.54 -33.29
CA THR A 41 -26.40 20.85 -33.84
C THR A 41 -26.94 21.74 -32.73
N GLY A 42 -26.20 22.76 -32.41
CA GLY A 42 -26.64 23.80 -31.49
C GLY A 42 -27.73 24.66 -32.11
N THR A 43 -28.85 24.75 -31.44
CA THR A 43 -29.83 25.80 -31.61
C THR A 43 -29.47 26.97 -30.68
N PRO A 44 -29.44 28.20 -31.18
CA PRO A 44 -29.23 29.36 -30.32
C PRO A 44 -30.52 29.68 -29.57
N VAL A 45 -30.51 29.63 -28.25
CA VAL A 45 -31.59 30.14 -27.42
C VAL A 45 -31.24 31.55 -26.99
N ALA A 46 -32.21 32.42 -27.28
CA ALA A 46 -32.26 33.84 -27.04
C ALA A 46 -31.97 34.26 -25.60
N SER A 47 -31.29 35.39 -25.52
CA SER A 47 -31.18 36.21 -24.31
C SER A 47 -32.55 36.74 -23.89
N PRO A 48 -32.96 36.67 -22.65
CA PRO A 48 -33.97 37.59 -22.12
C PRO A 48 -33.29 38.68 -21.28
N ALA A 49 -33.60 39.85 -21.68
CA ALA A 49 -33.41 41.10 -20.96
C ALA A 49 -34.35 41.18 -19.72
N ASP A 50 -33.96 42.08 -18.83
CA ASP A 50 -34.79 42.73 -17.81
C ASP A 50 -35.39 41.89 -16.66
N ILE A 51 -34.71 42.01 -15.54
CA ILE A 51 -35.34 41.94 -14.23
C ILE A 51 -35.05 43.26 -13.50
N PRO A 52 -36.09 44.01 -13.08
CA PRO A 52 -35.90 45.32 -12.46
C PRO A 52 -35.46 45.19 -10.99
N LEU A 53 -34.57 46.07 -10.61
CA LEU A 53 -34.10 46.37 -9.26
C LEU A 53 -35.27 46.83 -8.36
N PRO A 54 -35.45 46.31 -7.20
CA PRO A 54 -36.27 47.00 -6.18
C PRO A 54 -35.40 47.99 -5.41
N THR A 55 -35.94 49.17 -5.39
CA THR A 55 -35.53 50.42 -4.79
C THR A 55 -35.26 50.29 -3.28
N GLN A 56 -34.22 50.99 -2.85
CA GLN A 56 -33.85 51.27 -1.50
C GLN A 56 -34.98 51.88 -0.68
N SER A 57 -35.15 51.41 0.54
CA SER A 57 -35.81 52.19 1.60
C SER A 57 -34.87 52.28 2.78
N THR A 58 -34.39 53.48 2.95
CA THR A 58 -33.68 54.04 4.09
C THR A 58 -34.53 53.99 5.32
N THR A 59 -34.07 53.40 6.42
CA THR A 59 -34.37 53.90 7.80
C THR A 59 -33.35 53.32 8.75
N ALA A 60 -32.47 54.12 9.30
CA ALA A 60 -31.72 53.94 10.53
C ALA A 60 -32.49 54.72 11.62
N PRO A 61 -32.16 54.65 12.91
CA PRO A 61 -31.13 53.89 13.65
C PRO A 61 -31.67 53.15 14.88
N SER A 62 -30.99 52.22 15.45
CA SER A 62 -30.80 52.20 16.92
C SER A 62 -30.03 50.99 17.43
N THR A 63 -29.02 51.29 18.23
CA THR A 63 -28.52 50.58 19.43
C THR A 63 -27.70 49.33 19.20
N GLU A 64 -26.47 49.57 19.16
CA GLU A 64 -25.30 48.91 19.74
C GLU A 64 -25.59 47.83 20.80
N GLN A 65 -25.33 46.58 20.43
CA GLN A 65 -24.93 45.57 21.40
C GLN A 65 -23.88 44.67 20.73
N ALA A 66 -22.64 44.92 21.11
CA ALA A 66 -21.51 44.15 20.72
C ALA A 66 -21.60 42.75 21.35
N VAL A 67 -21.91 41.75 20.53
CA VAL A 67 -21.63 40.33 20.85
C VAL A 67 -20.28 39.96 20.23
N PRO A 68 -19.36 39.40 21.01
CA PRO A 68 -18.06 39.02 20.44
C PRO A 68 -18.31 37.97 19.38
N ALA A 69 -17.83 38.25 18.16
CA ALA A 69 -17.79 37.30 17.07
C ALA A 69 -16.94 36.13 17.50
N SER A 70 -17.58 35.07 17.92
CA SER A 70 -16.96 33.76 18.06
C SER A 70 -16.54 33.33 16.68
N ALA A 71 -15.26 33.45 16.40
CA ALA A 71 -14.66 33.04 15.16
C ALA A 71 -14.96 31.53 14.98
N PHE A 72 -15.87 31.23 14.06
CA PHE A 72 -16.08 29.90 13.56
C PHE A 72 -14.82 29.51 12.77
N VAL A 73 -13.89 28.85 13.46
CA VAL A 73 -12.75 28.19 12.82
C VAL A 73 -13.31 26.90 12.23
N PRO A 74 -13.35 26.75 10.90
CA PRO A 74 -13.73 25.47 10.32
C PRO A 74 -12.76 24.41 10.82
N PRO A 75 -13.24 23.20 11.16
CA PRO A 75 -12.34 22.12 11.56
C PRO A 75 -11.38 21.84 10.39
N GLN A 76 -10.13 22.22 10.57
CA GLN A 76 -9.07 21.81 9.67
C GLN A 76 -8.90 20.30 9.84
N VAL A 77 -9.39 19.54 8.88
CA VAL A 77 -9.05 18.13 8.73
C VAL A 77 -7.58 18.10 8.37
N GLN A 78 -6.74 18.09 9.39
CA GLN A 78 -5.34 17.76 9.22
C GLN A 78 -5.30 16.30 8.78
N PRO A 79 -4.66 15.96 7.65
CA PRO A 79 -4.35 14.58 7.37
C PRO A 79 -3.52 14.09 8.56
N SER A 80 -4.07 13.16 9.33
CA SER A 80 -3.30 12.44 10.35
C SER A 80 -2.20 11.68 9.61
N ALA A 81 -1.08 12.36 9.40
CA ALA A 81 0.17 11.68 9.18
C ALA A 81 0.37 10.84 10.45
N ALA A 82 0.12 9.55 10.33
CA ALA A 82 0.41 8.60 11.38
C ALA A 82 1.87 8.86 11.76
N ASN A 83 2.09 9.46 12.94
CA ASN A 83 3.41 9.65 13.51
C ASN A 83 4.00 8.27 13.82
N VAL A 84 4.44 7.58 12.78
CA VAL A 84 5.32 6.43 12.94
C VAL A 84 6.64 7.00 13.38
N SER A 85 6.98 6.79 14.64
CA SER A 85 8.29 7.16 15.15
C SER A 85 9.34 6.56 14.22
N PRO A 86 10.12 7.36 13.48
CA PRO A 86 11.00 6.87 12.40
C PRO A 86 12.10 5.92 12.89
N SER A 87 12.32 5.88 14.20
CA SER A 87 13.33 5.03 14.83
C SER A 87 12.90 3.57 15.05
N THR A 88 11.60 3.25 14.98
CA THR A 88 11.10 1.90 15.33
C THR A 88 10.61 1.12 14.11
N TYR A 89 10.30 1.80 13.01
CA TYR A 89 9.84 1.14 11.81
C TYR A 89 11.00 0.49 11.06
N VAL A 90 10.82 -0.78 10.71
CA VAL A 90 11.76 -1.52 9.86
C VAL A 90 11.14 -1.62 8.46
N ILE A 91 11.88 -1.09 7.48
CA ILE A 91 11.48 -1.07 6.07
C ILE A 91 11.42 -2.51 5.55
N GLY A 92 10.39 -2.81 4.79
CA GLY A 92 10.21 -4.10 4.12
C GLY A 92 10.11 -3.97 2.60
N PRO A 93 10.09 -5.10 1.88
CA PRO A 93 9.83 -5.13 0.45
C PRO A 93 8.47 -4.50 0.14
N ASP A 94 8.31 -3.92 -1.05
CA ASP A 94 7.10 -3.23 -1.55
C ASP A 94 6.74 -1.93 -0.81
N ASP A 95 7.51 -1.51 0.19
CA ASP A 95 7.30 -0.20 0.82
C ASP A 95 7.65 0.94 -0.13
N SER A 96 6.99 2.07 0.06
CA SER A 96 7.28 3.31 -0.67
C SER A 96 7.97 4.30 0.24
N ILE A 97 9.15 4.73 -0.14
CA ILE A 97 9.95 5.68 0.64
C ILE A 97 10.26 6.94 -0.18
N ALA A 98 10.26 8.09 0.48
CA ALA A 98 10.79 9.32 -0.08
C ALA A 98 12.19 9.55 0.45
N VAL A 99 13.13 9.74 -0.46
CA VAL A 99 14.49 10.16 -0.16
C VAL A 99 14.61 11.62 -0.55
N THR A 100 14.97 12.48 0.38
CA THR A 100 15.18 13.91 0.14
C THR A 100 16.62 14.26 0.44
N VAL A 101 17.32 14.78 -0.55
CA VAL A 101 18.70 15.27 -0.41
C VAL A 101 18.66 16.79 -0.43
N TRP A 102 19.18 17.41 0.62
CA TRP A 102 19.18 18.86 0.76
C TRP A 102 19.94 19.54 -0.40
N ARG A 103 19.30 20.54 -1.01
CA ARG A 103 19.81 21.30 -2.17
C ARG A 103 20.00 20.51 -3.45
N GLU A 104 19.60 19.24 -3.50
CA GLU A 104 19.73 18.38 -4.68
C GLU A 104 18.37 17.78 -5.07
N PRO A 105 17.49 18.54 -5.73
CA PRO A 105 16.17 18.04 -6.11
C PRO A 105 16.23 16.90 -7.12
N THR A 106 17.30 16.84 -7.93
CA THR A 106 17.52 15.78 -8.93
C THR A 106 17.80 14.41 -8.31
N LEU A 107 18.29 14.39 -7.06
CA LEU A 107 18.55 13.17 -6.30
C LEU A 107 17.44 12.85 -5.29
N SER A 108 16.47 13.76 -5.19
CA SER A 108 15.32 13.61 -4.31
C SER A 108 14.15 12.99 -5.07
N GLY A 109 13.44 12.06 -4.45
CA GLY A 109 12.28 11.44 -5.07
C GLY A 109 11.68 10.31 -4.26
N THR A 110 10.55 9.80 -4.75
CA THR A 110 9.91 8.61 -4.20
C THR A 110 10.45 7.37 -4.88
N VAL A 111 10.91 6.43 -4.10
CA VAL A 111 11.51 5.18 -4.58
C VAL A 111 10.78 4.00 -3.92
N PRO A 112 10.26 3.06 -4.70
CA PRO A 112 9.72 1.81 -4.16
C PRO A 112 10.86 0.89 -3.73
N VAL A 113 10.66 0.18 -2.63
CA VAL A 113 11.54 -0.91 -2.23
C VAL A 113 11.21 -2.13 -3.08
N ARG A 114 12.19 -2.62 -3.82
CA ARG A 114 12.03 -3.77 -4.71
C ARG A 114 11.77 -5.05 -3.90
N PRO A 115 11.23 -6.11 -4.53
CA PRO A 115 11.02 -7.41 -3.86
C PRO A 115 12.29 -8.04 -3.29
N ASP A 116 13.46 -7.71 -3.87
CA ASP A 116 14.78 -8.13 -3.35
C ASP A 116 15.23 -7.31 -2.12
N GLY A 117 14.40 -6.34 -1.68
CA GLY A 117 14.69 -5.46 -0.55
C GLY A 117 15.62 -4.29 -0.86
N MET A 118 16.00 -4.11 -2.12
CA MET A 118 16.87 -3.03 -2.54
C MET A 118 16.10 -1.82 -3.05
N ILE A 119 16.73 -0.66 -2.99
CA ILE A 119 16.31 0.58 -3.64
C ILE A 119 17.40 1.03 -4.60
N SER A 120 17.01 1.62 -5.72
CA SER A 120 17.93 2.18 -6.70
C SER A 120 17.90 3.70 -6.69
N LEU A 121 19.00 4.33 -6.39
CA LEU A 121 19.13 5.79 -6.34
C LEU A 121 20.17 6.27 -7.37
N ALA A 122 19.91 7.44 -7.94
CA ALA A 122 20.86 8.09 -8.81
C ALA A 122 22.19 8.33 -8.08
N LEU A 123 23.32 8.18 -8.77
CA LEU A 123 24.70 8.27 -8.30
C LEU A 123 25.14 7.19 -7.29
N VAL A 124 24.24 6.70 -6.47
CA VAL A 124 24.53 5.78 -5.37
C VAL A 124 24.40 4.32 -5.83
N GLY A 125 23.53 4.07 -6.82
CA GLY A 125 23.19 2.73 -7.28
C GLY A 125 22.26 1.99 -6.32
N ASP A 126 22.40 0.67 -6.27
CA ASP A 126 21.57 -0.20 -5.45
C ASP A 126 22.02 -0.23 -3.99
N ILE A 127 21.06 -0.06 -3.09
CA ILE A 127 21.26 -0.11 -1.63
C ILE A 127 20.23 -1.03 -1.00
N MET A 128 20.65 -1.88 -0.08
CA MET A 128 19.75 -2.67 0.75
C MET A 128 18.96 -1.75 1.70
N ALA A 129 17.66 -1.70 1.52
CA ALA A 129 16.73 -0.92 2.36
C ALA A 129 15.96 -1.80 3.32
N ALA A 130 15.57 -3.01 2.89
CA ALA A 130 14.83 -3.94 3.75
C ALA A 130 15.66 -4.36 4.97
N GLY A 131 14.97 -4.47 6.12
CA GLY A 131 15.60 -4.79 7.40
C GLY A 131 16.27 -3.60 8.10
N ARG A 132 16.27 -2.41 7.50
CA ARG A 132 16.81 -1.18 8.08
C ARG A 132 15.73 -0.21 8.51
N THR A 133 16.04 0.66 9.45
CA THR A 133 15.19 1.80 9.77
C THR A 133 15.43 2.95 8.79
N PRO A 134 14.47 3.87 8.59
CA PRO A 134 14.66 5.06 7.75
C PRO A 134 15.90 5.86 8.14
N THR A 135 16.18 5.98 9.44
CA THR A 135 17.36 6.66 9.94
C THR A 135 18.65 5.97 9.53
N GLN A 136 18.74 4.64 9.69
CA GLN A 136 19.91 3.87 9.27
C GLN A 136 20.13 3.96 7.77
N LEU A 137 19.06 3.85 6.98
CA LEU A 137 19.12 4.00 5.54
C LEU A 137 19.63 5.40 5.12
N GLY A 138 19.15 6.45 5.80
CA GLY A 138 19.64 7.82 5.58
C GLY A 138 21.14 7.98 5.80
N VAL A 139 21.66 7.37 6.86
CA VAL A 139 23.10 7.37 7.15
C VAL A 139 23.90 6.65 6.05
N ASP A 140 23.42 5.50 5.60
CA ASP A 140 24.08 4.72 4.54
C ASP A 140 24.09 5.46 3.20
N ILE A 141 22.97 6.10 2.84
CA ILE A 141 22.87 6.92 1.63
C ILE A 141 23.83 8.10 1.74
N THR A 142 23.86 8.80 2.87
CA THR A 142 24.76 9.93 3.14
C THR A 142 26.22 9.50 2.98
N ALA A 143 26.62 8.36 3.54
CA ALA A 143 27.97 7.85 3.45
C ALA A 143 28.41 7.59 2.00
N ARG A 144 27.51 7.07 1.17
CA ARG A 144 27.78 6.81 -0.25
C ARG A 144 27.81 8.09 -1.08
N LEU A 145 26.90 9.04 -0.80
CA LEU A 145 26.85 10.34 -1.51
C LEU A 145 28.03 11.23 -1.22
N LYS A 146 28.71 11.10 -0.08
CA LYS A 146 29.97 11.83 0.24
C LYS A 146 31.09 11.66 -0.80
N LYS A 147 31.02 10.64 -1.64
CA LYS A 147 31.97 10.45 -2.74
C LYS A 147 31.71 11.41 -3.91
N PHE A 148 30.51 11.97 -4.01
CA PHE A 148 30.05 12.78 -5.13
C PHE A 148 29.66 14.21 -4.72
N LEU A 149 29.26 14.40 -3.46
CA LEU A 149 28.76 15.65 -2.92
C LEU A 149 29.54 16.04 -1.66
N THR A 150 29.78 17.34 -1.53
CA THR A 150 30.35 17.92 -0.32
C THR A 150 29.23 18.07 0.70
N ASP A 151 29.34 17.35 1.82
CA ASP A 151 28.42 17.42 2.98
C ASP A 151 26.92 17.21 2.68
N PRO A 152 26.54 16.05 2.05
CA PRO A 152 25.16 15.77 1.75
C PRO A 152 24.32 15.52 3.02
N THR A 153 23.17 16.18 3.13
CA THR A 153 22.17 15.91 4.18
C THR A 153 21.00 15.15 3.56
N VAL A 154 20.78 13.93 4.03
CA VAL A 154 19.73 13.04 3.51
C VAL A 154 18.67 12.79 4.56
N ASN A 155 17.41 12.99 4.17
CA ASN A 155 16.25 12.60 4.96
C ASN A 155 15.47 11.47 4.24
N VAL A 156 15.11 10.42 4.98
CA VAL A 156 14.32 9.29 4.47
C VAL A 156 13.00 9.23 5.21
N THR A 157 11.91 9.31 4.46
CA THR A 157 10.54 9.26 5.00
C THR A 157 9.78 8.09 4.36
N VAL A 158 9.06 7.31 5.15
CA VAL A 158 8.18 6.25 4.66
C VAL A 158 6.86 6.87 4.25
N LEU A 159 6.50 6.78 2.98
CA LEU A 159 5.23 7.28 2.42
C LEU A 159 4.14 6.22 2.48
N GLY A 160 4.49 4.95 2.21
CA GLY A 160 3.53 3.86 2.17
C GLY A 160 4.11 2.58 2.77
N VAL A 161 3.40 2.02 3.74
CA VAL A 161 3.74 0.74 4.37
C VAL A 161 2.98 -0.36 3.66
N ASN A 162 3.61 -0.99 2.70
CA ASN A 162 3.03 -2.07 1.90
C ASN A 162 3.54 -3.46 2.30
N SER A 163 4.69 -3.52 2.94
CA SER A 163 5.32 -4.76 3.39
C SER A 163 4.56 -5.44 4.53
N LYS A 164 3.83 -4.66 5.33
CA LYS A 164 3.10 -5.16 6.50
C LYS A 164 1.61 -5.23 6.19
N ARG A 165 1.15 -6.39 5.71
CA ARG A 165 -0.25 -6.65 5.39
C ARG A 165 -0.73 -7.95 6.01
N VAL A 166 -2.03 -8.02 6.30
CA VAL A 166 -2.76 -9.25 6.63
C VAL A 166 -3.83 -9.46 5.57
N PHE A 167 -4.20 -10.69 5.33
CA PHE A 167 -5.19 -11.05 4.32
C PHE A 167 -6.47 -11.52 4.99
N LEU A 168 -7.61 -11.03 4.53
CA LEU A 168 -8.92 -11.49 4.97
C LEU A 168 -9.59 -12.27 3.85
N VAL A 169 -10.12 -13.45 4.20
CA VAL A 169 -10.77 -14.38 3.27
C VAL A 169 -12.03 -14.95 3.91
N GLY A 170 -13.07 -15.15 3.12
CA GLY A 170 -14.34 -15.75 3.53
C GLY A 170 -15.45 -14.74 3.75
N GLU A 171 -16.32 -15.00 4.73
CA GLU A 171 -17.53 -14.23 5.00
C GLU A 171 -17.26 -12.90 5.74
N VAL A 172 -16.69 -11.94 5.01
CA VAL A 172 -16.38 -10.58 5.46
C VAL A 172 -16.82 -9.57 4.39
N MET A 173 -17.18 -8.35 4.78
CA MET A 173 -17.68 -7.34 3.85
C MET A 173 -16.65 -6.96 2.77
N HIS A 174 -15.38 -6.82 3.14
CA HIS A 174 -14.28 -6.53 2.22
C HIS A 174 -13.19 -7.60 2.33
N ILE A 175 -13.10 -8.45 1.32
CA ILE A 175 -12.06 -9.46 1.17
C ILE A 175 -10.80 -8.81 0.61
N GLY A 176 -9.63 -9.20 1.10
CA GLY A 176 -8.37 -8.75 0.53
C GLY A 176 -7.29 -8.39 1.55
N PRO A 177 -6.23 -7.72 1.08
CA PRO A 177 -5.14 -7.28 1.95
C PRO A 177 -5.55 -6.04 2.75
N ILE A 178 -5.25 -6.06 4.05
CA ILE A 178 -5.42 -4.92 4.94
C ILE A 178 -4.05 -4.53 5.49
N PRO A 179 -3.71 -3.22 5.51
CA PRO A 179 -2.47 -2.76 6.10
C PRO A 179 -2.46 -3.06 7.60
N LEU A 180 -1.38 -3.70 8.05
CA LEU A 180 -1.19 -4.05 9.44
C LEU A 180 -0.64 -2.85 10.21
N GLN A 181 -1.40 -2.34 11.15
CA GLN A 181 -0.94 -1.33 12.10
C GLN A 181 -0.19 -1.99 13.27
N MET A 182 0.59 -1.18 13.99
CA MET A 182 1.35 -1.66 15.13
C MET A 182 0.42 -2.24 16.20
N SER A 183 0.70 -3.47 16.65
CA SER A 183 -0.11 -4.19 17.66
C SER A 183 -1.57 -4.44 17.28
N MET A 184 -1.88 -4.51 16.00
CA MET A 184 -3.25 -4.78 15.52
C MET A 184 -3.70 -6.17 15.93
N ASN A 185 -4.89 -6.25 16.49
CA ASN A 185 -5.53 -7.51 16.85
C ASN A 185 -6.52 -8.00 15.78
N PRO A 186 -6.94 -9.27 15.78
CA PRO A 186 -7.86 -9.81 14.79
C PRO A 186 -9.23 -9.10 14.77
N LEU A 187 -9.71 -8.65 15.91
CA LEU A 187 -10.97 -7.92 16.02
C LEU A 187 -10.90 -6.59 15.24
N GLN A 188 -9.80 -5.85 15.41
CA GLN A 188 -9.57 -4.59 14.69
C GLN A 188 -9.44 -4.81 13.18
N ALA A 189 -8.72 -5.86 12.76
CA ALA A 189 -8.57 -6.18 11.34
C ALA A 189 -9.90 -6.52 10.68
N ILE A 190 -10.74 -7.34 11.32
CA ILE A 190 -12.07 -7.69 10.82
C ILE A 190 -12.97 -6.45 10.78
N SER A 191 -12.89 -5.58 11.80
CA SER A 191 -13.65 -4.33 11.82
C SER A 191 -13.22 -3.36 10.72
N ALA A 192 -11.92 -3.28 10.42
CA ALA A 192 -11.40 -2.48 9.30
C ALA A 192 -11.88 -2.98 7.93
N ALA A 193 -12.18 -4.28 7.83
CA ALA A 193 -12.81 -4.89 6.65
C ALA A 193 -14.33 -4.72 6.58
N GLY A 194 -14.92 -3.91 7.44
CA GLY A 194 -16.38 -3.71 7.49
C GLY A 194 -17.14 -4.74 8.32
N GLY A 195 -16.42 -5.63 9.01
CA GLY A 195 -17.03 -6.67 9.86
C GLY A 195 -17.40 -7.97 9.12
N PRO A 196 -17.84 -8.99 9.87
CA PRO A 196 -18.28 -10.26 9.30
C PRO A 196 -19.66 -10.10 8.66
N THR A 197 -19.96 -10.86 7.59
CA THR A 197 -21.29 -10.91 6.99
C THR A 197 -22.31 -11.59 7.92
N PRO A 198 -23.63 -11.44 7.68
CA PRO A 198 -24.66 -12.14 8.45
C PRO A 198 -24.55 -13.68 8.39
N TYR A 199 -23.87 -14.21 7.39
CA TYR A 199 -23.70 -15.66 7.18
C TYR A 199 -22.42 -16.20 7.84
N ALA A 200 -21.55 -15.33 8.35
CA ALA A 200 -20.27 -15.69 8.94
C ALA A 200 -20.41 -16.52 10.22
N HIS A 201 -19.64 -17.58 10.31
CA HIS A 201 -19.48 -18.35 11.55
C HIS A 201 -18.53 -17.67 12.53
N GLN A 202 -18.99 -16.63 13.22
CA GLN A 202 -18.22 -15.75 14.10
C GLN A 202 -17.46 -16.46 15.23
N THR A 203 -17.83 -17.71 15.57
CA THR A 203 -17.18 -18.51 16.62
C THR A 203 -16.08 -19.42 16.09
N LYS A 204 -15.99 -19.60 14.77
CA LYS A 204 -15.07 -20.53 14.09
C LYS A 204 -14.00 -19.84 13.24
N ILE A 205 -13.79 -18.55 13.45
CA ILE A 205 -12.74 -17.79 12.77
C ILE A 205 -11.38 -18.34 13.19
N TYR A 206 -10.44 -18.35 12.26
CA TYR A 206 -9.08 -18.75 12.55
C TYR A 206 -8.08 -17.98 11.70
N ILE A 207 -6.87 -17.92 12.21
CA ILE A 207 -5.75 -17.23 11.55
C ILE A 207 -4.77 -18.31 11.11
N LEU A 208 -4.38 -18.25 9.85
CA LEU A 208 -3.31 -19.06 9.29
C LEU A 208 -2.02 -18.23 9.34
N ARG A 209 -1.04 -18.73 10.06
CA ARG A 209 0.27 -18.11 10.21
C ARG A 209 1.37 -19.05 9.76
N GLY A 210 2.30 -18.54 8.96
CA GLY A 210 3.46 -19.28 8.48
C GLY A 210 3.48 -19.45 6.98
N GLU A 211 4.55 -20.05 6.47
CA GLU A 211 4.78 -20.29 5.05
C GLU A 211 3.91 -21.44 4.51
N GLN A 212 3.74 -21.50 3.19
CA GLN A 212 3.00 -22.58 2.53
C GLN A 212 3.53 -23.95 2.95
N GLY A 213 2.61 -24.82 3.39
CA GLY A 213 2.93 -26.17 3.85
C GLY A 213 3.30 -26.30 5.34
N LYS A 214 3.56 -25.20 6.04
CA LYS A 214 3.85 -25.18 7.50
C LYS A 214 2.96 -24.21 8.26
N GLN A 215 1.76 -23.97 7.78
CA GLN A 215 0.85 -23.01 8.38
C GLN A 215 0.28 -23.53 9.71
N LYS A 216 0.34 -22.69 10.72
CA LYS A 216 -0.28 -22.92 12.03
C LYS A 216 -1.67 -22.28 12.04
N LYS A 217 -2.69 -23.08 12.36
CA LYS A 217 -4.06 -22.61 12.57
C LYS A 217 -4.22 -22.12 14.00
N ILE A 218 -4.54 -20.84 14.17
CA ILE A 218 -4.79 -20.20 15.47
C ILE A 218 -6.29 -19.89 15.54
N PRO A 219 -7.06 -20.54 16.40
CA PRO A 219 -8.49 -20.26 16.53
C PRO A 219 -8.73 -18.88 17.12
N PHE A 220 -9.76 -18.19 16.65
CA PHE A 220 -10.20 -16.92 17.18
C PHE A 220 -11.74 -16.86 17.25
N ASN A 221 -12.27 -16.51 18.40
CA ASN A 221 -13.71 -16.38 18.60
C ASN A 221 -14.10 -14.89 18.61
N TYR A 222 -14.61 -14.40 17.48
CA TYR A 222 -15.01 -13.01 17.32
C TYR A 222 -16.15 -12.62 18.25
N LYS A 223 -17.17 -13.50 18.41
CA LYS A 223 -18.32 -13.24 19.27
C LYS A 223 -17.91 -13.09 20.75
N LYS A 224 -16.95 -13.93 21.20
CA LYS A 224 -16.39 -13.85 22.56
C LYS A 224 -15.56 -12.58 22.73
N ALA A 225 -14.71 -12.25 21.76
CA ALA A 225 -13.89 -11.04 21.79
C ALA A 225 -14.75 -9.76 21.83
N LEU A 226 -15.88 -9.75 21.11
CA LEU A 226 -16.80 -8.60 21.10
C LEU A 226 -17.55 -8.46 22.42
N ARG A 227 -18.01 -9.56 23.04
CA ARG A 227 -18.81 -9.54 24.24
C ARG A 227 -17.98 -9.33 25.50
N ASP A 228 -16.87 -10.04 25.62
CA ASP A 228 -16.09 -10.13 26.85
C ASP A 228 -14.80 -9.30 26.79
N GLY A 229 -14.49 -8.70 25.64
CA GLY A 229 -13.22 -8.00 25.41
C GLY A 229 -12.00 -8.93 25.39
N ASP A 230 -12.22 -10.26 25.40
CA ASP A 230 -11.16 -11.25 25.42
C ASP A 230 -10.55 -11.42 24.01
N LEU A 231 -9.44 -10.76 23.78
CA LEU A 231 -8.69 -10.83 22.52
C LEU A 231 -7.90 -12.13 22.36
N GLN A 232 -8.01 -13.06 23.30
CA GLN A 232 -7.37 -14.38 23.32
C GLN A 232 -5.84 -14.32 23.15
N GLY A 233 -5.24 -13.17 23.51
CA GLY A 233 -3.80 -12.94 23.42
C GLY A 233 -3.23 -13.01 21.99
N VAL A 234 -4.08 -12.92 20.96
CA VAL A 234 -3.66 -13.05 19.57
C VAL A 234 -3.34 -11.68 18.99
N THR A 235 -2.08 -11.46 18.66
CA THR A 235 -1.61 -10.32 17.88
C THR A 235 -1.32 -10.76 16.45
N LEU A 236 -1.70 -9.97 15.47
CA LEU A 236 -1.45 -10.26 14.05
C LEU A 236 0.00 -9.98 13.69
N LEU A 237 0.54 -10.81 12.81
CA LEU A 237 1.85 -10.62 12.18
C LEU A 237 1.69 -10.37 10.68
N PRO A 238 2.67 -9.69 10.05
CA PRO A 238 2.69 -9.55 8.59
C PRO A 238 2.60 -10.91 7.90
N GLY A 239 1.74 -11.01 6.88
CA GLY A 239 1.51 -12.26 6.15
C GLY A 239 0.46 -13.19 6.77
N ASP A 240 -0.10 -12.87 7.93
CA ASP A 240 -1.20 -13.66 8.49
C ASP A 240 -2.44 -13.60 7.57
N THR A 241 -3.13 -14.75 7.45
CA THR A 241 -4.41 -14.83 6.73
C THR A 241 -5.53 -15.15 7.73
N ILE A 242 -6.50 -14.26 7.83
CA ILE A 242 -7.69 -14.43 8.68
C ILE A 242 -8.77 -15.07 7.82
N VAL A 243 -9.21 -16.26 8.19
CA VAL A 243 -10.27 -17.00 7.50
C VAL A 243 -11.55 -16.95 8.32
N ILE A 244 -12.60 -16.45 7.69
CA ILE A 244 -13.94 -16.27 8.27
C ILE A 244 -14.89 -17.22 7.54
N PRO A 245 -15.18 -18.39 8.07
CA PRO A 245 -16.03 -19.38 7.43
C PRO A 245 -17.51 -19.02 7.49
#